data_15ada59f3abd3789a391885aceb7765f
#
_entry.id   15ada59f3abd3789a391885aceb7765f
#
_cell.length_a   1.000
_cell.length_b   1.000
_cell.length_c   1.000
_cell.angle_alpha   90.00
_cell.angle_beta   90.00
_cell.angle_gamma   90.00
#
_symmetry.space_group_name_H-M   'P 1'
#
loop_
_entity.id
_entity.type
_entity.pdbx_description
1 polymer ?
#
loop_
_entity_poly.entity_id
_entity_poly.type
_entity_poly.pdbx_seq_one_letter_code
_entity_poly.pdbx_strand_id
1 'polypeptide(L)'
;MIFRNGDIDGTRKSGSLASVRNLYRSLAKDGEWFDFEITVRGQNIIVCINGTEVVCYTEPGHPYRTEEHARQLLSQGSIALQGIHGEVSFRNLAIEQLAKEARNEADTLAPVDERTDEIIRLQQHDFPVIDYHVHLKGGLTKEMAHAMSMNYGINYGVAPNAGEGGVGRMLADDKEVYDYFNEVKGMPFLCGVQGEGRKWTATFSQEALGIFDYLFTDAMTIIDHKGRNSRIYRAEEALFDDITLEQYMDHLVDQTVLILTNEPADIYANPTFLPDTMAHDYDKYWTDGRIERVLDVLQQHGIALEINARYRIPSFEIIRRAKARGIKFTFGTNNVDADFGRLEYCAEAIKQCGLTADDIWFPSMSTRRSRPIVIYNRFE
;
A
#
# COMPACT_ATOMS: atom_id res chain seq x y z
N MET A 1 -0.80 2.36 23.76
CA MET A 1 -0.83 1.11 22.98
C MET A 1 -2.25 0.68 22.73
N ILE A 2 -2.53 0.05 21.60
CA ILE A 2 -3.88 -0.36 21.21
C ILE A 2 -3.93 -1.87 21.04
N PHE A 3 -5.05 -2.45 21.46
CA PHE A 3 -5.42 -3.86 21.25
C PHE A 3 -6.73 -3.87 20.45
N ARG A 4 -6.63 -4.02 19.13
CA ARG A 4 -7.76 -3.98 18.20
C ARG A 4 -7.38 -4.61 16.87
N ASN A 5 -8.06 -5.66 16.45
CA ASN A 5 -7.75 -6.35 15.19
C ASN A 5 -8.93 -6.43 14.23
N GLY A 6 -10.14 -6.58 14.72
CA GLY A 6 -11.31 -7.01 13.95
C GLY A 6 -11.97 -5.97 13.06
N ASP A 7 -11.57 -4.72 13.10
CA ASP A 7 -12.27 -3.69 12.37
C ASP A 7 -11.81 -3.50 10.93
N ILE A 8 -12.80 -3.24 10.11
CA ILE A 8 -12.67 -2.93 8.69
C ILE A 8 -11.91 -1.61 8.49
N ASP A 9 -12.01 -0.68 9.43
CA ASP A 9 -11.46 0.68 9.28
C ASP A 9 -9.93 0.77 9.34
N GLY A 10 -9.24 -0.34 9.31
CA GLY A 10 -7.82 -0.42 9.05
C GLY A 10 -6.86 0.37 9.96
N THR A 11 -7.33 1.36 10.66
CA THR A 11 -6.50 2.26 11.45
C THR A 11 -6.20 1.71 12.83
N ARG A 12 -4.95 1.83 13.27
CA ARG A 12 -4.52 1.56 14.65
C ARG A 12 -4.81 0.14 15.15
N LYS A 13 -4.24 -0.86 14.50
CA LYS A 13 -4.32 -2.27 14.92
C LYS A 13 -3.49 -2.54 16.17
N SER A 14 -3.66 -3.74 16.79
CA SER A 14 -2.88 -4.17 17.94
C SER A 14 -1.38 -4.02 17.73
N GLY A 15 -0.70 -3.44 18.69
CA GLY A 15 0.71 -3.07 18.62
C GLY A 15 0.96 -1.60 18.28
N SER A 16 -0.02 -0.84 17.78
CA SER A 16 0.16 0.58 17.48
C SER A 16 0.56 1.40 18.69
N LEU A 17 1.53 2.28 18.52
CA LEU A 17 1.76 3.44 19.37
C LEU A 17 0.84 4.56 18.83
N ALA A 18 -0.36 4.63 19.38
CA ALA A 18 -1.47 5.41 18.82
C ALA A 18 -1.09 6.83 18.45
N SER A 19 -1.41 7.26 17.24
CA SER A 19 -1.16 8.59 16.69
C SER A 19 0.31 9.02 16.71
N VAL A 20 1.23 8.05 16.85
CA VAL A 20 2.69 8.22 16.74
C VAL A 20 3.26 7.26 15.71
N ARG A 21 2.96 5.96 15.85
CA ARG A 21 3.30 4.90 14.89
C ARG A 21 2.13 3.95 14.80
N ASN A 22 1.24 4.16 13.85
CA ASN A 22 0.05 3.35 13.65
C ASN A 22 0.36 2.13 12.78
N LEU A 23 -0.21 0.98 13.16
CA LEU A 23 -0.18 -0.24 12.37
C LEU A 23 -1.53 -0.46 11.72
N TYR A 24 -1.52 -0.86 10.45
CA TYR A 24 -2.73 -1.18 9.68
C TYR A 24 -2.91 -2.68 9.48
N ARG A 25 -1.91 -3.48 9.85
CA ARG A 25 -2.00 -4.93 10.00
C ARG A 25 -1.42 -5.34 11.35
N SER A 26 -2.08 -6.26 12.05
CA SER A 26 -1.56 -6.84 13.29
C SER A 26 -1.11 -8.28 13.05
N LEU A 27 -0.08 -8.70 13.78
CA LEU A 27 0.31 -10.11 13.90
C LEU A 27 -0.52 -10.85 14.97
N ALA A 28 -1.28 -10.13 15.77
CA ALA A 28 -2.24 -10.70 16.70
C ALA A 28 -3.54 -11.09 15.98
N LYS A 29 -4.16 -12.18 16.39
CA LYS A 29 -5.45 -12.64 15.86
C LYS A 29 -6.52 -12.56 16.93
N ASP A 30 -7.74 -12.21 16.52
CA ASP A 30 -8.89 -12.20 17.40
C ASP A 30 -9.22 -13.62 17.89
N GLY A 31 -9.58 -13.74 19.18
CA GLY A 31 -9.90 -15.02 19.81
C GLY A 31 -8.69 -15.90 20.13
N GLU A 32 -7.47 -15.47 19.83
CA GLU A 32 -6.25 -16.18 20.18
C GLU A 32 -5.42 -15.39 21.22
N TRP A 33 -4.74 -16.11 22.12
CA TRP A 33 -3.74 -15.52 22.99
C TRP A 33 -2.48 -15.20 22.21
N PHE A 34 -1.88 -14.04 22.47
CA PHE A 34 -0.60 -13.64 21.91
C PHE A 34 0.29 -12.99 22.96
N ASP A 35 1.58 -13.09 22.77
CA ASP A 35 2.56 -12.42 23.61
C ASP A 35 2.70 -10.96 23.15
N PHE A 36 2.71 -10.05 24.13
CA PHE A 36 2.83 -8.62 23.88
C PHE A 36 3.89 -8.03 24.81
N GLU A 37 4.93 -7.47 24.22
CA GLU A 37 6.03 -6.87 24.96
C GLU A 37 6.21 -5.41 24.58
N ILE A 38 6.49 -4.58 25.57
CA ILE A 38 6.88 -3.18 25.40
C ILE A 38 8.20 -2.97 26.11
N THR A 39 9.23 -2.62 25.38
CA THR A 39 10.52 -2.23 25.94
C THR A 39 10.70 -0.73 25.81
N VAL A 40 11.01 -0.05 26.93
CA VAL A 40 11.30 1.38 26.94
C VAL A 40 12.70 1.61 27.50
N ARG A 41 13.57 2.24 26.71
CA ARG A 41 14.94 2.62 27.11
C ARG A 41 15.24 4.04 26.68
N GLY A 42 15.46 4.93 27.64
CA GLY A 42 15.68 6.33 27.32
C GLY A 42 14.54 6.89 26.48
N GLN A 43 14.84 7.28 25.25
CA GLN A 43 13.86 7.82 24.30
C GLN A 43 13.30 6.77 23.33
N ASN A 44 13.70 5.51 23.46
CA ASN A 44 13.28 4.45 22.54
C ASN A 44 12.14 3.60 23.11
N ILE A 45 11.14 3.32 22.29
CA ILE A 45 10.03 2.40 22.54
C ILE A 45 10.04 1.32 21.47
N ILE A 46 10.12 0.06 21.89
CA ILE A 46 9.96 -1.10 21.02
C ILE A 46 8.69 -1.83 21.44
N VAL A 47 7.90 -2.24 20.47
CA VAL A 47 6.72 -3.09 20.66
C VAL A 47 6.91 -4.37 19.90
N CYS A 48 6.73 -5.51 20.59
CA CYS A 48 6.75 -6.83 19.98
C CYS A 48 5.39 -7.53 20.13
N ILE A 49 5.01 -8.26 19.09
CA ILE A 49 3.90 -9.20 19.09
C ILE A 49 4.44 -10.58 18.71
N ASN A 50 4.25 -11.58 19.58
CA ASN A 50 4.75 -12.94 19.38
C ASN A 50 6.26 -12.99 19.04
N GLY A 51 7.05 -12.11 19.69
CA GLY A 51 8.49 -12.00 19.48
C GLY A 51 8.92 -11.25 18.22
N THR A 52 7.99 -10.76 17.40
CA THR A 52 8.30 -9.92 16.23
C THR A 52 8.14 -8.45 16.60
N GLU A 53 9.18 -7.65 16.40
CA GLU A 53 9.12 -6.20 16.56
C GLU A 53 8.18 -5.61 15.51
N VAL A 54 7.22 -4.81 15.95
CA VAL A 54 6.22 -4.16 15.09
C VAL A 54 6.30 -2.64 15.13
N VAL A 55 6.88 -2.08 16.20
CA VAL A 55 7.20 -0.66 16.33
C VAL A 55 8.59 -0.54 16.94
N CYS A 56 9.41 0.34 16.36
CA CYS A 56 10.66 0.80 16.94
C CYS A 56 10.70 2.32 16.81
N TYR A 57 10.35 3.00 17.88
CA TYR A 57 10.19 4.45 17.88
C TYR A 57 11.23 5.09 18.79
N THR A 58 11.99 6.05 18.27
CA THR A 58 12.86 6.90 19.07
C THR A 58 12.27 8.31 19.10
N GLU A 59 11.85 8.75 20.28
CA GLU A 59 11.29 10.09 20.46
C GLU A 59 12.36 11.14 20.18
N PRO A 60 12.16 12.06 19.22
CA PRO A 60 13.11 13.13 18.94
C PRO A 60 13.12 14.17 20.06
N GLY A 61 14.16 14.98 20.14
CA GLY A 61 14.29 16.04 21.16
C GLY A 61 13.14 17.07 21.12
N HIS A 62 12.50 17.21 19.97
CA HIS A 62 11.34 18.10 19.77
C HIS A 62 10.24 17.37 19.00
N PRO A 63 9.54 16.42 19.64
CA PRO A 63 8.51 15.64 18.98
C PRO A 63 7.35 16.54 18.54
N TYR A 64 6.74 16.19 17.40
CA TYR A 64 5.49 16.79 16.98
C TYR A 64 4.33 15.99 17.59
N ARG A 65 3.34 16.69 18.11
CA ARG A 65 2.06 16.12 18.56
C ARG A 65 0.94 17.08 18.19
N THR A 66 -0.22 16.54 17.88
CA THR A 66 -1.44 17.33 17.73
C THR A 66 -1.88 17.88 19.11
N GLU A 67 -2.77 18.87 19.12
CA GLU A 67 -3.30 19.40 20.38
C GLU A 67 -3.95 18.33 21.25
N GLU A 68 -4.70 17.41 20.64
CA GLU A 68 -5.35 16.29 21.31
C GLU A 68 -4.32 15.35 21.96
N HIS A 69 -3.18 15.18 21.34
CA HIS A 69 -2.12 14.26 21.76
C HIS A 69 -0.91 14.93 22.39
N ALA A 70 -1.00 16.22 22.74
CA ALA A 70 0.11 17.03 23.26
C ALA A 70 0.83 16.43 24.49
N ARG A 71 0.17 15.52 25.22
CA ARG A 71 0.73 14.86 26.40
C ARG A 71 1.31 13.47 26.11
N GLN A 72 1.26 13.01 24.89
CA GLN A 72 1.85 11.71 24.49
C GLN A 72 3.36 11.84 24.30
N LEU A 73 4.06 12.09 25.39
CA LEU A 73 5.51 12.23 25.45
C LEU A 73 6.08 11.23 26.44
N LEU A 74 7.29 10.75 26.17
CA LEU A 74 8.03 9.93 27.12
C LEU A 74 8.33 10.73 28.40
N SER A 75 7.90 10.22 29.53
CA SER A 75 8.12 10.80 30.83
C SER A 75 7.97 9.76 31.94
N GLN A 76 7.92 10.19 33.17
CA GLN A 76 7.57 9.35 34.31
C GLN A 76 6.06 9.20 34.42
N GLY A 77 5.59 7.99 34.79
CA GLY A 77 4.16 7.74 34.93
C GLY A 77 3.85 6.35 35.45
N SER A 78 2.61 5.95 35.27
CA SER A 78 2.08 4.63 35.66
C SER A 78 1.60 3.88 34.42
N ILE A 79 1.60 2.56 34.50
CA ILE A 79 1.01 1.70 33.48
C ILE A 79 -0.46 1.48 33.85
N ALA A 80 -1.35 1.65 32.89
CA ALA A 80 -2.76 1.35 33.04
C ALA A 80 -3.26 0.47 31.88
N LEU A 81 -4.15 -0.45 32.19
CA LEU A 81 -4.90 -1.23 31.20
C LEU A 81 -6.32 -0.67 31.17
N GLN A 82 -6.79 -0.30 29.98
CA GLN A 82 -8.11 0.31 29.79
C GLN A 82 -8.88 -0.44 28.71
N GLY A 83 -10.07 -0.91 29.03
CA GLY A 83 -11.05 -1.37 28.05
C GLY A 83 -11.92 -0.19 27.61
N ILE A 84 -12.02 0.03 26.29
CA ILE A 84 -12.84 1.11 25.72
C ILE A 84 -14.05 0.50 25.00
N HIS A 85 -13.82 -0.45 24.12
CA HIS A 85 -14.84 -1.18 23.38
C HIS A 85 -14.42 -2.64 23.22
N GLY A 86 -15.41 -3.55 23.24
CA GLY A 86 -15.19 -4.97 23.08
C GLY A 86 -14.66 -5.66 24.34
N GLU A 87 -14.35 -6.95 24.23
CA GLU A 87 -13.83 -7.78 25.29
C GLU A 87 -12.32 -8.03 25.06
N VAL A 88 -11.53 -7.76 26.08
CA VAL A 88 -10.10 -8.05 26.10
C VAL A 88 -9.72 -8.70 27.41
N SER A 89 -8.91 -9.75 27.36
CA SER A 89 -8.40 -10.45 28.53
C SER A 89 -6.88 -10.36 28.59
N PHE A 90 -6.35 -10.20 29.80
CA PHE A 90 -4.91 -10.14 30.04
C PHE A 90 -4.50 -11.23 31.01
N ARG A 91 -3.33 -11.84 30.81
CA ARG A 91 -2.74 -12.82 31.72
C ARG A 91 -1.22 -12.66 31.77
N ASN A 92 -0.59 -13.21 32.80
CA ASN A 92 0.87 -13.26 32.98
C ASN A 92 1.53 -11.88 32.91
N LEU A 93 0.91 -10.86 33.51
CA LEU A 93 1.46 -9.51 33.54
C LEU A 93 2.77 -9.49 34.34
N ALA A 94 3.84 -9.00 33.74
CA ALA A 94 5.14 -8.85 34.36
C ALA A 94 5.73 -7.47 34.03
N ILE A 95 6.54 -6.93 34.92
CA ILE A 95 7.34 -5.73 34.70
C ILE A 95 8.76 -6.08 35.13
N GLU A 96 9.70 -5.83 34.22
CA GLU A 96 11.12 -6.02 34.45
C GLU A 96 11.85 -4.69 34.39
N GLN A 97 12.70 -4.42 35.37
CA GLN A 97 13.59 -3.26 35.36
C GLN A 97 14.85 -3.59 34.57
N LEU A 98 15.04 -2.95 33.44
CA LEU A 98 16.20 -3.18 32.60
C LEU A 98 17.47 -2.55 33.18
N ALA A 99 18.62 -3.23 32.98
CA ALA A 99 19.91 -2.69 33.35
C ALA A 99 20.25 -1.41 32.57
N LYS A 100 20.80 -0.41 33.23
CA LYS A 100 21.13 0.89 32.64
C LYS A 100 22.09 0.81 31.44
N GLU A 101 22.94 -0.20 31.39
CA GLU A 101 24.03 -0.34 30.41
C GLU A 101 23.67 -1.22 29.21
N ALA A 102 22.55 -1.91 29.24
CA ALA A 102 22.13 -2.74 28.12
C ALA A 102 21.69 -1.86 26.95
N ARG A 103 22.56 -1.69 25.95
CA ARG A 103 22.21 -1.03 24.68
C ARG A 103 21.34 -1.98 23.87
N ASN A 104 20.31 -1.42 23.26
CA ASN A 104 19.51 -2.09 22.23
C ASN A 104 20.04 -1.64 20.87
N GLU A 105 20.03 -2.51 19.86
CA GLU A 105 20.38 -2.15 18.49
C GLU A 105 19.51 -1.00 17.96
N ALA A 106 18.27 -0.92 18.41
CA ALA A 106 17.35 0.18 18.12
C ALA A 106 17.82 1.55 18.64
N ASP A 107 18.67 1.60 19.67
CA ASP A 107 19.26 2.86 20.16
C ASP A 107 20.22 3.48 19.13
N THR A 108 20.54 2.76 18.06
CA THR A 108 21.38 3.24 16.96
C THR A 108 20.60 3.89 15.83
N LEU A 109 19.27 3.73 15.79
CA LEU A 109 18.43 4.39 14.79
C LEU A 109 18.26 5.86 15.13
N ALA A 110 18.65 6.72 14.19
CA ALA A 110 18.44 8.15 14.34
C ALA A 110 16.95 8.46 14.41
N PRO A 111 16.51 9.32 15.34
CA PRO A 111 15.12 9.75 15.37
C PRO A 111 14.76 10.50 14.08
N VAL A 112 13.57 10.29 13.57
CA VAL A 112 13.05 11.01 12.40
C VAL A 112 12.60 12.41 12.84
N ASP A 113 12.88 13.43 12.01
CA ASP A 113 12.37 14.78 12.27
C ASP A 113 10.87 14.86 12.00
N GLU A 114 10.08 14.68 13.06
CA GLU A 114 8.62 14.69 12.98
C GLU A 114 8.02 16.06 12.63
N ARG A 115 8.79 17.13 12.72
CA ARG A 115 8.28 18.50 12.45
C ARG A 115 8.35 18.85 10.98
N THR A 116 9.31 18.35 10.27
CA THR A 116 9.53 18.61 8.85
C THR A 116 9.05 17.47 7.95
N ASP A 117 9.00 16.25 8.47
CA ASP A 117 8.51 15.10 7.71
C ASP A 117 6.99 15.12 7.60
N GLU A 118 6.51 15.42 6.40
CA GLU A 118 5.08 15.56 6.11
C GLU A 118 4.32 14.23 6.20
N ILE A 119 4.97 13.11 5.84
CA ILE A 119 4.39 11.77 5.92
C ILE A 119 4.15 11.35 7.36
N ILE A 120 5.12 11.59 8.24
CA ILE A 120 4.98 11.31 9.67
C ILE A 120 3.88 12.19 10.28
N ARG A 121 3.82 13.46 9.91
CA ARG A 121 2.78 14.37 10.40
C ARG A 121 1.37 13.92 10.01
N LEU A 122 1.18 13.41 8.79
CA LEU A 122 -0.09 12.83 8.36
C LEU A 122 -0.52 11.70 9.29
N GLN A 123 0.39 10.77 9.64
CA GLN A 123 0.08 9.68 10.55
C GLN A 123 -0.30 10.16 11.94
N GLN A 124 0.35 11.20 12.44
CA GLN A 124 0.06 11.79 13.75
C GLN A 124 -1.29 12.52 13.79
N HIS A 125 -1.84 12.88 12.63
CA HIS A 125 -3.22 13.34 12.45
C HIS A 125 -4.19 12.17 12.14
N ASP A 126 -3.77 10.93 12.39
CA ASP A 126 -4.54 9.71 12.11
C ASP A 126 -4.93 9.55 10.63
N PHE A 127 -4.23 10.23 9.73
CA PHE A 127 -4.38 10.01 8.31
C PHE A 127 -3.65 8.72 7.91
N PRO A 128 -4.32 7.75 7.25
CA PRO A 128 -3.68 6.49 6.88
C PRO A 128 -2.60 6.69 5.82
N VAL A 129 -1.38 6.24 6.09
CA VAL A 129 -0.29 6.22 5.11
C VAL A 129 0.17 4.79 4.91
N ILE A 130 -0.25 4.21 3.80
CA ILE A 130 0.10 2.86 3.37
C ILE A 130 0.62 2.94 1.95
N ASP A 131 1.83 2.42 1.73
CA ASP A 131 2.39 2.26 0.39
C ASP A 131 2.03 0.86 -0.12
N TYR A 132 1.04 0.76 -1.01
CA TYR A 132 0.54 -0.50 -1.54
C TYR A 132 1.37 -1.06 -2.70
N HIS A 133 2.36 -0.32 -3.21
CA HIS A 133 3.06 -0.67 -4.43
C HIS A 133 4.57 -0.81 -4.20
N VAL A 134 4.92 -1.76 -3.33
CA VAL A 134 6.31 -2.06 -2.99
C VAL A 134 6.69 -3.45 -3.50
N HIS A 135 7.79 -3.51 -4.24
CA HIS A 135 8.36 -4.75 -4.73
C HIS A 135 9.66 -5.08 -4.00
N LEU A 136 9.79 -6.31 -3.51
CA LEU A 136 11.04 -6.81 -2.94
C LEU A 136 12.02 -7.13 -4.09
N LYS A 137 12.68 -6.10 -4.62
CA LYS A 137 13.60 -6.18 -5.77
C LYS A 137 14.70 -5.13 -5.66
N GLY A 138 15.69 -5.21 -6.55
CA GLY A 138 16.76 -4.22 -6.65
C GLY A 138 17.59 -4.07 -5.36
N GLY A 139 17.72 -5.14 -4.58
CA GLY A 139 18.42 -5.14 -3.29
C GLY A 139 17.53 -4.88 -2.07
N LEU A 140 16.25 -4.51 -2.27
CA LEU A 140 15.30 -4.38 -1.17
C LEU A 140 14.89 -5.76 -0.65
N THR A 141 15.18 -6.04 0.62
CA THR A 141 14.73 -7.24 1.33
C THR A 141 13.53 -6.94 2.21
N LYS A 142 12.80 -7.97 2.64
CA LYS A 142 11.68 -7.81 3.56
C LYS A 142 12.14 -7.26 4.92
N GLU A 143 13.33 -7.62 5.37
CA GLU A 143 13.92 -7.12 6.62
C GLU A 143 14.23 -5.63 6.52
N MET A 144 14.76 -5.16 5.39
CA MET A 144 15.00 -3.73 5.15
C MET A 144 13.67 -2.95 5.11
N ALA A 145 12.67 -3.46 4.38
CA ALA A 145 11.34 -2.87 4.33
C ALA A 145 10.71 -2.80 5.73
N HIS A 146 10.85 -3.85 6.53
CA HIS A 146 10.36 -3.89 7.90
C HIS A 146 11.06 -2.88 8.80
N ALA A 147 12.38 -2.79 8.75
CA ALA A 147 13.14 -1.82 9.53
C ALA A 147 12.73 -0.37 9.20
N MET A 148 12.53 -0.06 7.92
CA MET A 148 12.03 1.26 7.52
C MET A 148 10.61 1.51 8.01
N SER A 149 9.71 0.53 7.89
CA SER A 149 8.34 0.62 8.41
C SER A 149 8.33 0.95 9.91
N MET A 150 9.14 0.25 10.69
CA MET A 150 9.24 0.49 12.13
C MET A 150 9.74 1.90 12.48
N ASN A 151 10.71 2.41 11.73
CA ASN A 151 11.33 3.71 12.00
C ASN A 151 10.41 4.88 11.56
N TYR A 152 9.87 4.80 10.35
CA TYR A 152 9.03 5.88 9.79
C TYR A 152 7.55 5.72 10.07
N GLY A 153 7.11 4.53 10.49
CA GLY A 153 5.70 4.23 10.70
C GLY A 153 4.88 4.14 9.42
N ILE A 154 5.51 4.05 8.25
CA ILE A 154 4.83 3.80 6.99
C ILE A 154 4.54 2.31 6.91
N ASN A 155 3.28 1.96 6.70
CA ASN A 155 2.91 0.58 6.47
C ASN A 155 3.05 0.26 4.97
N TYR A 156 3.58 -0.92 4.67
CA TYR A 156 3.81 -1.36 3.29
C TYR A 156 2.89 -2.50 2.90
N GLY A 157 2.48 -2.45 1.65
CA GLY A 157 1.94 -3.59 0.94
C GLY A 157 3.03 -4.12 -0.01
N VAL A 158 3.54 -5.30 0.28
CA VAL A 158 4.55 -5.94 -0.57
C VAL A 158 3.89 -6.84 -1.60
N ALA A 159 4.29 -6.72 -2.86
CA ALA A 159 3.66 -7.42 -3.95
C ALA A 159 4.69 -7.98 -4.94
N PRO A 160 4.64 -9.27 -5.26
CA PRO A 160 5.26 -9.82 -6.45
C PRO A 160 4.40 -9.52 -7.67
N ASN A 161 4.95 -9.75 -8.85
CA ASN A 161 4.19 -9.75 -10.08
C ASN A 161 3.60 -11.14 -10.36
N ALA A 162 2.46 -11.20 -11.03
CA ALA A 162 1.81 -12.42 -11.47
C ALA A 162 1.47 -12.33 -12.96
N GLY A 163 1.77 -13.36 -13.73
CA GLY A 163 1.52 -13.41 -15.16
C GLY A 163 2.79 -13.37 -16.00
N GLU A 164 2.72 -12.84 -17.21
CA GLU A 164 3.83 -12.81 -18.17
C GLU A 164 4.35 -11.39 -18.39
N GLY A 165 5.67 -11.26 -18.48
CA GLY A 165 6.32 -10.03 -18.97
C GLY A 165 6.67 -8.99 -17.93
N GLY A 166 6.41 -9.22 -16.65
CA GLY A 166 6.73 -8.29 -15.57
C GLY A 166 8.23 -8.15 -15.28
N VAL A 167 8.54 -7.21 -14.41
CA VAL A 167 9.91 -6.93 -13.93
C VAL A 167 9.99 -7.30 -12.45
N GLY A 168 11.01 -8.06 -12.07
CA GLY A 168 11.21 -8.51 -10.70
C GLY A 168 10.72 -9.95 -10.48
N ARG A 169 10.24 -10.27 -9.27
CA ARG A 169 9.76 -11.62 -8.97
C ARG A 169 8.40 -11.86 -9.62
N MET A 170 8.34 -12.84 -10.49
CA MET A 170 7.11 -13.29 -11.14
C MET A 170 6.63 -14.58 -10.48
N LEU A 171 5.33 -14.67 -10.24
CA LEU A 171 4.68 -15.91 -9.81
C LEU A 171 4.07 -16.59 -11.04
N ALA A 172 4.38 -17.86 -11.25
CA ALA A 172 3.98 -18.62 -12.43
C ALA A 172 2.84 -19.61 -12.17
N ASP A 173 2.59 -19.99 -10.92
CA ASP A 173 1.56 -20.95 -10.52
C ASP A 173 1.13 -20.78 -9.05
N ASP A 174 0.12 -21.54 -8.63
CA ASP A 174 -0.40 -21.52 -7.26
C ASP A 174 0.66 -21.91 -6.23
N LYS A 175 1.58 -22.81 -6.56
CA LYS A 175 2.64 -23.22 -5.63
C LYS A 175 3.53 -22.04 -5.30
N GLU A 176 3.94 -21.26 -6.30
CA GLU A 176 4.77 -20.07 -6.08
C GLU A 176 4.02 -18.98 -5.29
N VAL A 177 2.69 -18.88 -5.44
CA VAL A 177 1.85 -18.01 -4.61
C VAL A 177 1.96 -18.41 -3.15
N TYR A 178 1.78 -19.70 -2.81
CA TYR A 178 1.89 -20.19 -1.43
C TYR A 178 3.32 -20.06 -0.90
N ASP A 179 4.32 -20.32 -1.71
CA ASP A 179 5.73 -20.18 -1.31
C ASP A 179 6.05 -18.71 -0.96
N TYR A 180 5.61 -17.77 -1.79
CA TYR A 180 5.79 -16.35 -1.52
C TYR A 180 5.04 -15.89 -0.24
N PHE A 181 3.80 -16.31 -0.10
CA PHE A 181 3.03 -16.00 1.12
C PHE A 181 3.73 -16.53 2.37
N ASN A 182 4.25 -17.76 2.33
CA ASN A 182 5.00 -18.34 3.45
C ASN A 182 6.29 -17.57 3.77
N GLU A 183 6.91 -16.95 2.79
CA GLU A 183 8.10 -16.12 2.99
C GLU A 183 7.80 -14.83 3.76
N VAL A 184 6.64 -14.20 3.52
CA VAL A 184 6.29 -12.87 4.07
C VAL A 184 5.28 -12.91 5.23
N LYS A 185 4.61 -14.03 5.48
CA LYS A 185 3.49 -14.14 6.43
C LYS A 185 3.79 -13.78 7.88
N GLY A 186 5.06 -13.81 8.29
CA GLY A 186 5.50 -13.45 9.65
C GLY A 186 5.79 -11.95 9.82
N MET A 187 5.59 -11.15 8.77
CA MET A 187 5.85 -9.72 8.78
C MET A 187 4.55 -8.92 8.87
N PRO A 188 4.55 -7.73 9.47
CA PRO A 188 3.35 -6.89 9.57
C PRO A 188 3.04 -6.16 8.25
N PHE A 189 3.32 -6.77 7.10
CA PHE A 189 3.01 -6.25 5.79
C PHE A 189 1.61 -6.63 5.34
N LEU A 190 0.99 -5.77 4.54
CA LEU A 190 -0.07 -6.20 3.65
C LEU A 190 0.57 -6.96 2.48
N CYS A 191 0.00 -8.09 2.11
CA CYS A 191 0.50 -8.94 1.04
C CYS A 191 -0.40 -8.80 -0.19
N GLY A 192 0.10 -8.12 -1.22
CA GLY A 192 -0.60 -7.96 -2.49
C GLY A 192 -0.02 -8.79 -3.61
N VAL A 193 -0.62 -8.69 -4.79
CA VAL A 193 -0.04 -9.18 -6.05
C VAL A 193 -0.42 -8.26 -7.19
N GLN A 194 0.56 -7.93 -8.05
CA GLN A 194 0.36 -7.17 -9.28
C GLN A 194 0.11 -8.10 -10.45
N GLY A 195 -1.09 -8.01 -11.03
CA GLY A 195 -1.41 -8.70 -12.27
C GLY A 195 -0.75 -8.02 -13.47
N GLU A 196 0.09 -8.77 -14.18
CA GLU A 196 0.75 -8.32 -15.40
C GLU A 196 0.50 -9.27 -16.56
N GLY A 197 0.50 -8.71 -17.77
CA GLY A 197 0.13 -9.50 -18.96
C GLY A 197 -1.30 -10.04 -18.84
N ARG A 198 -2.07 -9.97 -19.86
CA ARG A 198 -3.54 -10.17 -19.76
C ARG A 198 -4.02 -11.60 -19.40
N LYS A 199 -3.09 -12.56 -19.28
CA LYS A 199 -3.43 -13.96 -18.96
C LYS A 199 -3.29 -14.34 -17.47
N TRP A 200 -2.85 -13.44 -16.61
CA TRP A 200 -2.59 -13.75 -15.21
C TRP A 200 -3.83 -14.31 -14.48
N THR A 201 -5.02 -13.84 -14.81
CA THR A 201 -6.27 -14.31 -14.20
C THR A 201 -6.61 -15.78 -14.51
N ALA A 202 -6.03 -16.34 -15.57
CA ALA A 202 -6.20 -17.75 -15.94
C ALA A 202 -5.10 -18.65 -15.39
N THR A 203 -4.05 -18.07 -14.81
CA THR A 203 -2.86 -18.81 -14.33
C THR A 203 -3.06 -19.34 -12.91
N PHE A 204 -3.87 -18.66 -12.10
CA PHE A 204 -4.00 -18.94 -10.67
C PHE A 204 -5.43 -19.35 -10.31
N SER A 205 -5.56 -20.25 -9.33
CA SER A 205 -6.85 -20.59 -8.74
C SER A 205 -7.40 -19.40 -7.90
N GLN A 206 -8.71 -19.40 -7.69
CA GLN A 206 -9.36 -18.41 -6.81
C GLN A 206 -8.87 -18.54 -5.37
N GLU A 207 -8.59 -19.77 -4.93
CA GLU A 207 -8.06 -20.06 -3.61
C GLU A 207 -6.67 -19.43 -3.42
N ALA A 208 -5.78 -19.58 -4.41
CA ALA A 208 -4.45 -18.99 -4.36
C ALA A 208 -4.50 -17.46 -4.37
N LEU A 209 -5.28 -16.87 -5.28
CA LEU A 209 -5.48 -15.40 -5.28
C LEU A 209 -6.18 -14.91 -4.01
N GLY A 210 -6.99 -15.77 -3.39
CA GLY A 210 -7.72 -15.49 -2.15
C GLY A 210 -6.87 -15.24 -0.92
N ILE A 211 -5.59 -15.65 -0.90
CA ILE A 211 -4.71 -15.46 0.25
C ILE A 211 -4.11 -14.05 0.34
N PHE A 212 -4.05 -13.32 -0.78
CA PHE A 212 -3.54 -11.95 -0.80
C PHE A 212 -4.52 -10.98 -0.12
N ASP A 213 -4.02 -9.96 0.53
CA ASP A 213 -4.83 -8.90 1.12
C ASP A 213 -5.47 -8.03 0.02
N TYR A 214 -4.81 -7.88 -1.13
CA TYR A 214 -5.31 -7.11 -2.28
C TYR A 214 -4.68 -7.59 -3.59
N LEU A 215 -5.41 -7.33 -4.68
CA LEU A 215 -4.97 -7.56 -6.06
C LEU A 215 -4.96 -6.22 -6.79
N PHE A 216 -3.91 -5.96 -7.54
CA PHE A 216 -3.88 -4.76 -8.37
C PHE A 216 -3.40 -5.05 -9.79
N THR A 217 -3.88 -4.27 -10.72
CA THR A 217 -3.53 -4.38 -12.14
C THR A 217 -3.28 -3.00 -12.70
N ASP A 218 -2.62 -2.94 -13.83
CA ASP A 218 -2.40 -1.71 -14.56
C ASP A 218 -2.68 -1.87 -16.06
N ALA A 219 -2.59 -0.77 -16.79
CA ALA A 219 -2.68 -0.74 -18.22
C ALA A 219 -1.31 -0.44 -18.88
N MET A 220 -0.20 -0.74 -18.19
CA MET A 220 1.14 -0.58 -18.76
C MET A 220 1.53 -1.74 -19.69
N THR A 221 0.79 -2.85 -19.62
CA THR A 221 0.88 -3.96 -20.58
C THR A 221 -0.49 -4.13 -21.21
N ILE A 222 -0.60 -3.90 -22.50
CA ILE A 222 -1.84 -3.95 -23.29
C ILE A 222 -1.70 -4.85 -24.49
N ILE A 223 -2.81 -5.19 -25.11
CA ILE A 223 -2.81 -5.71 -26.48
C ILE A 223 -2.87 -4.49 -27.41
N ASP A 224 -1.87 -4.30 -28.25
CA ASP A 224 -1.82 -3.16 -29.16
C ASP A 224 -2.84 -3.29 -30.31
N HIS A 225 -2.94 -2.25 -31.15
CA HIS A 225 -3.85 -2.21 -32.29
C HIS A 225 -3.56 -3.27 -33.39
N LYS A 226 -2.41 -3.96 -33.30
CA LYS A 226 -2.02 -5.08 -34.17
C LYS A 226 -2.16 -6.45 -33.50
N GLY A 227 -2.77 -6.50 -32.29
CA GLY A 227 -2.97 -7.75 -31.54
C GLY A 227 -1.75 -8.28 -30.82
N ARG A 228 -0.70 -7.47 -30.60
CA ARG A 228 0.53 -7.90 -29.93
C ARG A 228 0.53 -7.45 -28.48
N ASN A 229 1.16 -8.24 -27.61
CA ASN A 229 1.49 -7.76 -26.26
C ASN A 229 2.46 -6.59 -26.35
N SER A 230 2.13 -5.47 -25.72
CA SER A 230 2.91 -4.24 -25.71
C SER A 230 3.07 -3.73 -24.28
N ARG A 231 4.31 -3.63 -23.83
CA ARG A 231 4.67 -2.95 -22.60
C ARG A 231 4.93 -1.49 -22.90
N ILE A 232 3.93 -0.66 -22.69
CA ILE A 232 3.95 0.73 -23.12
C ILE A 232 5.02 1.60 -22.42
N TYR A 233 5.63 1.09 -21.36
CA TYR A 233 6.79 1.68 -20.68
C TYR A 233 8.14 1.36 -21.35
N ARG A 234 8.12 0.58 -22.43
CA ARG A 234 9.29 0.28 -23.27
C ARG A 234 9.11 0.93 -24.61
N ALA A 235 10.01 1.85 -24.95
CA ALA A 235 9.91 2.61 -26.20
C ALA A 235 9.87 1.73 -27.46
N GLU A 236 10.58 0.60 -27.43
CA GLU A 236 10.63 -0.36 -28.53
C GLU A 236 9.34 -1.21 -28.70
N GLU A 237 8.48 -1.23 -27.68
CA GLU A 237 7.22 -1.97 -27.71
C GLU A 237 5.99 -1.04 -27.84
N ALA A 238 6.12 0.22 -27.47
CA ALA A 238 5.09 1.24 -27.66
C ALA A 238 5.11 1.74 -29.11
N LEU A 239 4.55 0.94 -30.03
CA LEU A 239 4.61 1.22 -31.46
C LEU A 239 3.42 2.06 -31.92
N PHE A 240 3.72 3.07 -32.71
CA PHE A 240 2.74 4.02 -33.26
C PHE A 240 2.61 3.90 -34.81
N ASP A 241 3.15 2.81 -35.37
CA ASP A 241 3.10 2.57 -36.81
C ASP A 241 1.65 2.42 -37.31
N ASP A 242 1.31 3.07 -38.39
CA ASP A 242 -0.01 3.05 -39.02
C ASP A 242 -1.18 3.56 -38.16
N ILE A 243 -0.89 4.29 -37.09
CA ILE A 243 -1.91 4.85 -36.16
C ILE A 243 -1.49 6.26 -35.72
N THR A 244 -2.44 7.19 -35.62
CA THR A 244 -2.17 8.50 -35.01
C THR A 244 -2.07 8.40 -33.48
N LEU A 245 -1.39 9.33 -32.83
CA LEU A 245 -1.31 9.36 -31.36
C LEU A 245 -2.69 9.49 -30.69
N GLU A 246 -3.63 10.18 -31.32
CA GLU A 246 -5.02 10.26 -30.86
C GLU A 246 -5.73 8.90 -30.93
N GLN A 247 -5.58 8.17 -32.02
CA GLN A 247 -6.12 6.84 -32.17
C GLN A 247 -5.44 5.84 -31.22
N TYR A 248 -4.14 5.96 -31.00
CA TYR A 248 -3.42 5.17 -30.02
C TYR A 248 -3.97 5.43 -28.62
N MET A 249 -4.20 6.69 -28.26
CA MET A 249 -4.76 7.05 -26.97
C MET A 249 -6.17 6.51 -26.76
N ASP A 250 -7.03 6.56 -27.79
CA ASP A 250 -8.37 5.97 -27.72
C ASP A 250 -8.28 4.46 -27.51
N HIS A 251 -7.37 3.78 -28.22
CA HIS A 251 -7.10 2.36 -28.03
C HIS A 251 -6.59 2.05 -26.61
N LEU A 252 -5.66 2.84 -26.07
CA LEU A 252 -5.15 2.70 -24.70
C LEU A 252 -6.28 2.82 -23.68
N VAL A 253 -7.19 3.77 -23.86
CA VAL A 253 -8.37 3.91 -22.98
C VAL A 253 -9.32 2.71 -23.12
N ASP A 254 -9.54 2.23 -24.36
CA ASP A 254 -10.35 1.02 -24.59
C ASP A 254 -9.76 -0.19 -23.89
N GLN A 255 -8.44 -0.39 -23.96
CA GLN A 255 -7.74 -1.46 -23.27
C GLN A 255 -7.83 -1.28 -21.75
N THR A 256 -7.64 -0.07 -21.25
CA THR A 256 -7.77 0.23 -19.81
C THR A 256 -9.17 -0.13 -19.29
N VAL A 257 -10.22 0.32 -19.98
CA VAL A 257 -11.61 0.00 -19.64
C VAL A 257 -11.85 -1.51 -19.68
N LEU A 258 -11.33 -2.20 -20.70
CA LEU A 258 -11.46 -3.66 -20.84
C LEU A 258 -10.79 -4.40 -19.68
N ILE A 259 -9.57 -4.01 -19.31
CA ILE A 259 -8.80 -4.57 -18.20
C ILE A 259 -9.57 -4.39 -16.89
N LEU A 260 -9.94 -3.16 -16.56
CA LEU A 260 -10.60 -2.83 -15.29
C LEU A 260 -12.00 -3.43 -15.17
N THR A 261 -12.67 -3.69 -16.29
CA THR A 261 -13.98 -4.36 -16.29
C THR A 261 -13.86 -5.85 -15.98
N ASN A 262 -12.81 -6.50 -16.46
CA ASN A 262 -12.76 -7.96 -16.48
C ASN A 262 -11.74 -8.56 -15.48
N GLU A 263 -10.72 -7.84 -15.07
CA GLU A 263 -9.75 -8.36 -14.09
C GLU A 263 -10.23 -8.14 -12.65
N PRO A 264 -9.98 -9.11 -11.73
CA PRO A 264 -10.44 -9.05 -10.34
C PRO A 264 -9.57 -8.12 -9.49
N ALA A 265 -9.31 -6.90 -9.96
CA ALA A 265 -8.44 -5.96 -9.28
C ALA A 265 -9.19 -5.13 -8.24
N ASP A 266 -8.56 -4.93 -7.10
CA ASP A 266 -8.99 -4.00 -6.05
C ASP A 266 -8.48 -2.59 -6.31
N ILE A 267 -7.32 -2.48 -7.00
CA ILE A 267 -6.61 -1.22 -7.22
C ILE A 267 -6.21 -1.12 -8.69
N TYR A 268 -6.46 0.04 -9.30
CA TYR A 268 -5.88 0.44 -10.58
C TYR A 268 -4.55 1.13 -10.31
N ALA A 269 -3.45 0.41 -10.55
CA ALA A 269 -2.09 0.88 -10.36
C ALA A 269 -1.53 1.58 -11.59
N ASN A 270 -0.47 2.38 -11.41
CA ASN A 270 0.15 3.16 -12.48
C ASN A 270 -0.89 3.90 -13.36
N PRO A 271 -1.92 4.51 -12.76
CA PRO A 271 -3.07 4.98 -13.52
C PRO A 271 -2.66 6.09 -14.47
N THR A 272 -3.27 6.09 -15.65
CA THR A 272 -3.05 7.15 -16.64
C THR A 272 -1.63 7.25 -17.18
N PHE A 273 -0.81 6.22 -17.02
CA PHE A 273 0.54 6.18 -17.58
C PHE A 273 0.50 6.36 -19.11
N LEU A 274 1.45 7.13 -19.63
CA LEU A 274 1.64 7.34 -21.06
C LEU A 274 3.07 6.96 -21.48
N PRO A 275 3.25 6.41 -22.68
CA PRO A 275 4.59 6.25 -23.24
C PRO A 275 5.34 7.58 -23.30
N ASP A 276 6.67 7.53 -23.21
CA ASP A 276 7.53 8.73 -23.18
C ASP A 276 7.24 9.70 -24.35
N THR A 277 6.93 9.17 -25.51
CA THR A 277 6.55 9.98 -26.70
C THR A 277 5.34 10.88 -26.48
N MET A 278 4.45 10.50 -25.55
CA MET A 278 3.20 11.21 -25.26
C MET A 278 3.21 11.90 -23.89
N ALA A 279 4.09 11.49 -23.01
CA ALA A 279 4.02 11.87 -21.58
C ALA A 279 4.14 13.39 -21.34
N HIS A 280 4.88 14.13 -22.18
CA HIS A 280 5.04 15.58 -22.05
C HIS A 280 3.76 16.37 -22.39
N ASP A 281 2.86 15.78 -23.19
CA ASP A 281 1.57 16.35 -23.57
C ASP A 281 0.41 15.68 -22.81
N TYR A 282 0.65 15.28 -21.56
CA TYR A 282 -0.28 14.48 -20.76
C TYR A 282 -1.72 15.00 -20.77
N ASP A 283 -1.94 16.27 -20.48
CA ASP A 283 -3.27 16.88 -20.42
C ASP A 283 -3.96 16.95 -21.78
N LYS A 284 -3.20 16.99 -22.87
CA LYS A 284 -3.74 16.92 -24.24
C LYS A 284 -4.37 15.56 -24.52
N TYR A 285 -3.72 14.49 -24.09
CA TYR A 285 -4.17 13.13 -24.36
C TYR A 285 -5.22 12.64 -23.37
N TRP A 286 -5.10 13.02 -22.09
CA TRP A 286 -6.11 12.74 -21.08
C TRP A 286 -7.23 13.78 -21.11
N THR A 287 -8.05 13.74 -22.19
CA THR A 287 -9.23 14.59 -22.33
C THR A 287 -10.33 14.23 -21.34
N ASP A 288 -11.25 15.15 -21.10
CA ASP A 288 -12.40 14.92 -20.21
C ASP A 288 -13.14 13.61 -20.53
N GLY A 289 -13.45 13.37 -21.82
CA GLY A 289 -14.18 12.18 -22.22
C GLY A 289 -13.43 10.86 -21.93
N ARG A 290 -12.10 10.85 -22.06
CA ARG A 290 -11.26 9.69 -21.77
C ARG A 290 -11.15 9.45 -20.28
N ILE A 291 -10.98 10.52 -19.51
CA ILE A 291 -10.96 10.47 -18.04
C ILE A 291 -12.28 9.90 -17.52
N GLU A 292 -13.41 10.44 -17.94
CA GLU A 292 -14.74 10.02 -17.49
C GLU A 292 -14.97 8.53 -17.74
N ARG A 293 -14.60 8.00 -18.90
CA ARG A 293 -14.70 6.57 -19.22
C ARG A 293 -13.95 5.67 -18.22
N VAL A 294 -12.75 6.06 -17.83
CA VAL A 294 -11.96 5.30 -16.84
C VAL A 294 -12.58 5.42 -15.46
N LEU A 295 -12.97 6.63 -15.04
CA LEU A 295 -13.59 6.85 -13.73
C LEU A 295 -14.95 6.14 -13.59
N ASP A 296 -15.74 6.04 -14.67
CA ASP A 296 -17.00 5.29 -14.69
C ASP A 296 -16.77 3.81 -14.33
N VAL A 297 -15.76 3.19 -14.92
CA VAL A 297 -15.40 1.79 -14.64
C VAL A 297 -14.91 1.62 -13.19
N LEU A 298 -14.04 2.51 -12.73
CA LEU A 298 -13.57 2.46 -11.35
C LEU A 298 -14.73 2.56 -10.35
N GLN A 299 -15.64 3.50 -10.57
CA GLN A 299 -16.82 3.68 -9.73
C GLN A 299 -17.76 2.48 -9.80
N GLN A 300 -18.06 1.99 -11.01
CA GLN A 300 -18.96 0.86 -11.22
C GLN A 300 -18.46 -0.41 -10.53
N HIS A 301 -17.17 -0.66 -10.55
CA HIS A 301 -16.57 -1.87 -10.00
C HIS A 301 -15.98 -1.68 -8.60
N GLY A 302 -16.02 -0.46 -8.03
CA GLY A 302 -15.48 -0.14 -6.71
C GLY A 302 -13.96 -0.35 -6.64
N ILE A 303 -13.25 -0.05 -7.73
CA ILE A 303 -11.80 -0.16 -7.84
C ILE A 303 -11.19 1.13 -7.30
N ALA A 304 -10.20 1.01 -6.41
CA ALA A 304 -9.46 2.14 -5.90
C ALA A 304 -8.46 2.68 -6.95
N LEU A 305 -8.21 3.97 -6.89
CA LEU A 305 -7.27 4.65 -7.78
C LEU A 305 -5.94 4.87 -7.04
N GLU A 306 -4.86 4.33 -7.57
CA GLU A 306 -3.52 4.61 -7.04
C GLU A 306 -3.13 6.07 -7.29
N ILE A 307 -2.51 6.70 -6.31
CA ILE A 307 -1.69 7.90 -6.49
C ILE A 307 -0.25 7.43 -6.52
N ASN A 308 0.33 7.39 -7.71
CA ASN A 308 1.66 6.86 -7.95
C ASN A 308 2.72 7.94 -7.79
N ALA A 309 3.58 7.78 -6.79
CA ALA A 309 4.58 8.78 -6.46
C ALA A 309 5.73 8.83 -7.47
N ARG A 310 6.12 7.68 -8.03
CA ARG A 310 7.23 7.59 -8.99
C ARG A 310 6.97 8.36 -10.27
N TYR A 311 5.80 8.13 -10.87
CA TYR A 311 5.42 8.76 -12.14
C TYR A 311 4.68 10.08 -11.95
N ARG A 312 4.32 10.42 -10.71
CA ARG A 312 3.52 11.61 -10.35
C ARG A 312 2.18 11.64 -11.11
N ILE A 313 1.49 10.51 -11.12
CA ILE A 313 0.19 10.28 -11.76
C ILE A 313 -0.81 9.65 -10.80
N PRO A 314 -2.14 9.82 -11.06
CA PRO A 314 -2.74 10.70 -12.06
C PRO A 314 -2.60 12.19 -11.68
N SER A 315 -2.95 13.10 -12.58
CA SER A 315 -2.94 14.54 -12.30
C SER A 315 -3.92 14.90 -11.18
N PHE A 316 -3.68 16.03 -10.50
CA PHE A 316 -4.58 16.49 -9.43
C PHE A 316 -6.01 16.74 -9.92
N GLU A 317 -6.19 17.08 -11.19
CA GLU A 317 -7.53 17.23 -11.75
C GLU A 317 -8.28 15.89 -11.78
N ILE A 318 -7.62 14.82 -12.21
CA ILE A 318 -8.20 13.47 -12.22
C ILE A 318 -8.49 13.00 -10.79
N ILE A 319 -7.58 13.28 -9.84
CA ILE A 319 -7.79 12.95 -8.42
C ILE A 319 -9.03 13.67 -7.87
N ARG A 320 -9.22 14.96 -8.15
CA ARG A 320 -10.41 15.71 -7.70
C ARG A 320 -11.71 15.13 -8.29
N ARG A 321 -11.71 14.76 -9.57
CA ARG A 321 -12.87 14.13 -10.23
C ARG A 321 -13.18 12.76 -9.63
N ALA A 322 -12.15 11.94 -9.40
CA ALA A 322 -12.30 10.64 -8.76
C ALA A 322 -12.88 10.78 -7.33
N LYS A 323 -12.35 11.73 -6.54
CA LYS A 323 -12.88 12.04 -5.21
C LYS A 323 -14.35 12.45 -5.25
N ALA A 324 -14.73 13.35 -6.16
CA ALA A 324 -16.12 13.80 -6.31
C ALA A 324 -17.10 12.65 -6.62
N ARG A 325 -16.61 11.54 -7.17
CA ARG A 325 -17.37 10.31 -7.44
C ARG A 325 -17.34 9.30 -6.30
N GLY A 326 -16.65 9.59 -5.21
CA GLY A 326 -16.46 8.68 -4.07
C GLY A 326 -15.51 7.52 -4.34
N ILE A 327 -14.68 7.59 -5.39
CA ILE A 327 -13.62 6.63 -5.65
C ILE A 327 -12.57 6.77 -4.56
N LYS A 328 -12.15 5.65 -3.97
CA LYS A 328 -11.13 5.62 -2.93
C LYS A 328 -9.73 5.62 -3.54
N PHE A 329 -8.74 6.01 -2.72
CA PHE A 329 -7.35 6.14 -3.14
C PHE A 329 -6.41 5.22 -2.39
N THR A 330 -5.36 4.80 -3.07
CA THR A 330 -4.18 4.15 -2.49
C THR A 330 -2.93 4.96 -2.85
N PHE A 331 -1.84 4.71 -2.14
CA PHE A 331 -0.54 5.29 -2.46
C PHE A 331 0.42 4.22 -2.92
N GLY A 332 1.32 4.56 -3.84
CA GLY A 332 2.31 3.63 -4.35
C GLY A 332 3.62 4.31 -4.73
N THR A 333 4.73 3.79 -4.19
CA THR A 333 6.09 4.19 -4.63
C THR A 333 6.44 3.56 -5.96
N ASN A 334 6.03 2.31 -6.22
CA ASN A 334 6.45 1.52 -7.37
C ASN A 334 7.99 1.55 -7.54
N ASN A 335 8.69 1.10 -6.51
CA ASN A 335 10.15 1.14 -6.45
C ASN A 335 10.82 0.30 -7.53
N VAL A 336 11.99 0.72 -7.99
CA VAL A 336 12.85 -0.03 -8.92
C VAL A 336 14.02 -0.70 -8.25
N ASP A 337 14.45 -0.16 -7.12
CA ASP A 337 15.57 -0.60 -6.29
C ASP A 337 15.19 -0.53 -4.80
N ALA A 338 16.17 -0.49 -3.93
CA ALA A 338 15.97 -0.42 -2.50
C ALA A 338 15.54 0.97 -1.97
N ASP A 339 15.54 2.00 -2.81
CA ASP A 339 15.00 3.33 -2.44
C ASP A 339 13.48 3.35 -2.66
N PHE A 340 12.72 3.31 -1.58
CA PHE A 340 11.27 3.21 -1.58
C PHE A 340 10.65 4.06 -0.45
N GLY A 341 9.32 4.11 -0.38
CA GLY A 341 8.61 4.93 0.61
C GLY A 341 8.64 6.43 0.29
N ARG A 342 9.01 6.80 -0.93
CA ARG A 342 9.01 8.17 -1.43
C ARG A 342 7.59 8.57 -1.83
N LEU A 343 6.83 9.11 -0.88
CA LEU A 343 5.42 9.45 -1.05
C LEU A 343 5.16 10.96 -1.14
N GLU A 344 6.15 11.75 -1.53
CA GLU A 344 6.05 13.22 -1.58
C GLU A 344 4.92 13.69 -2.50
N TYR A 345 4.76 13.04 -3.67
CA TYR A 345 3.64 13.37 -4.57
C TYR A 345 2.27 13.02 -3.96
N CYS A 346 2.21 11.92 -3.19
CA CYS A 346 1.00 11.54 -2.49
C CYS A 346 0.62 12.58 -1.42
N ALA A 347 1.60 13.05 -0.64
CA ALA A 347 1.39 14.12 0.34
C ALA A 347 0.94 15.42 -0.33
N GLU A 348 1.54 15.76 -1.46
CA GLU A 348 1.12 16.92 -2.26
C GLU A 348 -0.32 16.75 -2.77
N ALA A 349 -0.70 15.57 -3.28
CA ALA A 349 -2.04 15.26 -3.73
C ALA A 349 -3.08 15.34 -2.61
N ILE A 350 -2.77 14.83 -1.41
CA ILE A 350 -3.64 14.96 -0.23
C ILE A 350 -3.97 16.42 0.01
N LYS A 351 -2.97 17.27 0.02
CA LYS A 351 -3.12 18.72 0.27
C LYS A 351 -3.84 19.42 -0.87
N GLN A 352 -3.44 19.21 -2.12
CA GLN A 352 -3.98 19.91 -3.30
C GLN A 352 -5.41 19.50 -3.64
N CYS A 353 -5.77 18.25 -3.34
CA CYS A 353 -7.10 17.71 -3.62
C CYS A 353 -7.99 17.61 -2.37
N GLY A 354 -7.48 18.03 -1.21
CA GLY A 354 -8.21 18.01 0.05
C GLY A 354 -8.66 16.61 0.46
N LEU A 355 -7.81 15.58 0.24
CA LEU A 355 -8.14 14.21 0.61
C LEU A 355 -8.20 14.09 2.13
N THR A 356 -9.12 13.26 2.61
CA THR A 356 -9.33 12.94 4.01
C THR A 356 -9.05 11.46 4.27
N ALA A 357 -8.97 11.04 5.52
CA ALA A 357 -8.82 9.63 5.88
C ALA A 357 -9.94 8.76 5.27
N ASP A 358 -11.16 9.32 5.14
CA ASP A 358 -12.30 8.62 4.56
C ASP A 358 -12.15 8.37 3.05
N ASP A 359 -11.26 9.09 2.37
CA ASP A 359 -10.99 8.89 0.95
C ASP A 359 -10.02 7.72 0.69
N ILE A 360 -9.36 7.20 1.74
CA ILE A 360 -8.34 6.16 1.61
C ILE A 360 -8.97 4.76 1.60
N TRP A 361 -8.47 3.92 0.72
CA TRP A 361 -8.89 2.54 0.56
C TRP A 361 -8.17 1.61 1.54
N PHE A 362 -8.91 0.61 2.04
CA PHE A 362 -8.37 -0.50 2.83
C PHE A 362 -8.85 -1.84 2.27
N PRO A 363 -8.05 -2.91 2.40
CA PRO A 363 -8.49 -4.25 2.01
C PRO A 363 -9.73 -4.67 2.79
N SER A 364 -10.76 -5.12 2.06
CA SER A 364 -11.97 -5.67 2.64
C SER A 364 -12.22 -7.08 2.14
N MET A 365 -12.23 -8.04 3.05
CA MET A 365 -12.53 -9.44 2.73
C MET A 365 -13.95 -9.63 2.16
N SER A 366 -14.89 -8.75 2.51
CA SER A 366 -16.28 -8.84 2.03
C SER A 366 -16.43 -8.45 0.57
N THR A 367 -15.70 -7.42 0.12
CA THR A 367 -15.77 -6.96 -1.27
C THR A 367 -15.05 -7.92 -2.23
N ARG A 368 -13.98 -8.55 -1.77
CA ARG A 368 -13.15 -9.44 -2.59
C ARG A 368 -13.80 -10.78 -2.91
N ARG A 369 -14.54 -11.37 -1.95
CA ARG A 369 -15.22 -12.65 -2.14
C ARG A 369 -16.38 -12.60 -3.13
N SER A 370 -16.89 -11.42 -3.43
CA SER A 370 -18.05 -11.25 -4.31
C SER A 370 -17.68 -11.03 -5.79
N ARG A 371 -16.39 -10.82 -6.11
CA ARG A 371 -15.96 -10.61 -7.51
C ARG A 371 -15.63 -11.94 -8.17
N PRO A 372 -16.40 -12.35 -9.21
CA PRO A 372 -15.99 -13.50 -10.01
C PRO A 372 -14.71 -13.18 -10.77
N ILE A 373 -13.78 -14.11 -10.80
CA ILE A 373 -12.65 -14.05 -11.73
C ILE A 373 -13.20 -14.34 -13.12
N VAL A 374 -13.18 -13.34 -14.00
CA VAL A 374 -13.57 -13.49 -15.38
C VAL A 374 -12.33 -13.89 -16.19
N ILE A 375 -12.30 -15.11 -16.67
CA ILE A 375 -11.23 -15.57 -17.54
C ILE A 375 -11.44 -14.96 -18.91
N TYR A 376 -10.45 -14.22 -19.37
CA TYR A 376 -10.45 -13.67 -20.74
C TYR A 376 -10.10 -14.76 -21.75
N ASN A 377 -11.04 -15.14 -22.57
CA ASN A 377 -10.78 -15.95 -23.77
C ASN A 377 -10.87 -15.12 -25.07
N ARG A 378 -10.57 -13.83 -25.03
CA ARG A 378 -10.74 -12.94 -26.20
C ARG A 378 -9.48 -12.65 -26.99
N PHE A 379 -8.46 -13.46 -26.84
CA PHE A 379 -7.21 -13.31 -27.62
C PHE A 379 -6.89 -14.58 -28.42
N GLU A 380 -7.93 -15.34 -28.80
CA GLU A 380 -7.85 -16.33 -29.87
C GLU A 380 -8.20 -15.72 -31.21
#